data_8d5e182cead8148bdc813896bd34f0db
#
_entry.id   8d5e182cead8148bdc813896bd34f0db
#
_cell.length_a   1.000
_cell.length_b   1.000
_cell.length_c   1.000
_cell.angle_alpha   90.00
_cell.angle_beta   90.00
_cell.angle_gamma   90.00
#
_symmetry.space_group_name_H-M   'P 1'
#
loop_
_entity.id
_entity.type
_entity.pdbx_description
1 polymer ?
#
loop_
_entity_poly.entity_id
_entity_poly.type
_entity_poly.pdbx_seq_one_letter_code
_entity_poly.pdbx_strand_id
1 'polypeptide(L)'
;MIGILGRLDYTPSGKEAYIIYKSLFDMVHSYDMEVIGIIPNSIKKIKDIIDMCDGIILSGGSNESSYDNEIIKYIYDNNIPCLGICMGMQEMCMLYGGVMKDINNHHSDLKYAHEVVTKDSMIYGNRIIKVNSRHDSAIIKTDLDIVGKSLDGVIEMVEDKHKKFFVGVQWHPENLYMVSSDAKVLIDKFISSLK
;
A
#
# COMPACT_ATOMS: atom_id res chain seq x y z
N MET A 1 -15.14 -8.53 3.52
CA MET A 1 -15.15 -7.05 3.55
C MET A 1 -13.72 -6.54 3.68
N ILE A 2 -13.33 -5.51 2.91
CA ILE A 2 -12.00 -4.90 2.95
C ILE A 2 -12.08 -3.52 3.59
N GLY A 3 -11.23 -3.26 4.58
CA GLY A 3 -11.05 -1.93 5.15
C GLY A 3 -10.04 -1.11 4.34
N ILE A 4 -10.37 0.13 4.00
CA ILE A 4 -9.43 1.06 3.35
C ILE A 4 -9.17 2.22 4.30
N LEU A 5 -7.91 2.39 4.72
CA LEU A 5 -7.51 3.49 5.58
C LEU A 5 -7.50 4.80 4.77
N GLY A 6 -8.33 5.76 5.20
CA GLY A 6 -8.39 7.10 4.62
C GLY A 6 -7.20 7.95 5.05
N ARG A 7 -6.76 8.84 4.17
CA ARG A 7 -5.63 9.74 4.42
C ARG A 7 -6.09 11.16 4.70
N LEU A 8 -5.40 11.81 5.63
CA LEU A 8 -5.58 13.24 5.84
C LEU A 8 -5.08 14.01 4.63
N ASP A 9 -5.87 14.91 4.14
CA ASP A 9 -5.53 15.79 3.02
C ASP A 9 -6.24 17.14 3.18
N TYR A 10 -5.95 18.07 2.27
CA TYR A 10 -6.54 19.41 2.29
C TYR A 10 -7.35 19.64 1.02
N THR A 11 -8.58 20.13 1.20
CA THR A 11 -9.39 20.58 0.07
C THR A 11 -8.73 21.79 -0.62
N PRO A 12 -9.11 22.13 -1.87
CA PRO A 12 -8.61 23.34 -2.53
C PRO A 12 -8.84 24.63 -1.76
N SER A 13 -9.80 24.65 -0.83
CA SER A 13 -10.07 25.78 0.09
C SER A 13 -9.26 25.74 1.40
N GLY A 14 -8.32 24.76 1.54
CA GLY A 14 -7.45 24.63 2.72
C GLY A 14 -8.11 23.97 3.94
N LYS A 15 -9.26 23.32 3.77
CA LYS A 15 -9.91 22.57 4.86
C LYS A 15 -9.39 21.15 4.93
N GLU A 16 -9.16 20.66 6.14
CA GLU A 16 -8.82 19.24 6.36
C GLU A 16 -9.95 18.32 5.91
N ALA A 17 -9.58 17.22 5.28
CA ALA A 17 -10.49 16.18 4.82
C ALA A 17 -9.80 14.81 4.90
N TYR A 18 -10.56 13.75 5.17
CA TYR A 18 -10.08 12.40 4.94
C TYR A 18 -10.51 11.94 3.55
N ILE A 19 -9.55 11.46 2.78
CA ILE A 19 -9.76 11.09 1.38
C ILE A 19 -9.45 9.60 1.21
N ILE A 20 -10.31 8.92 0.44
CA ILE A 20 -10.08 7.60 -0.12
C ILE A 20 -10.35 7.73 -1.62
N TYR A 21 -9.36 7.42 -2.45
CA TYR A 21 -9.51 7.52 -3.90
C TYR A 21 -10.50 6.49 -4.44
N LYS A 22 -11.40 6.93 -5.32
CA LYS A 22 -12.42 6.08 -5.94
C LYS A 22 -11.84 4.84 -6.63
N SER A 23 -10.63 4.93 -7.20
CA SER A 23 -9.95 3.81 -7.84
C SER A 23 -9.74 2.60 -6.91
N LEU A 24 -9.55 2.82 -5.61
CA LEU A 24 -9.46 1.75 -4.62
C LEU A 24 -10.81 1.03 -4.43
N PHE A 25 -11.91 1.78 -4.37
CA PHE A 25 -13.26 1.19 -4.31
C PHE A 25 -13.56 0.40 -5.58
N ASP A 26 -13.31 0.98 -6.76
CA ASP A 26 -13.56 0.33 -8.05
C ASP A 26 -12.75 -0.97 -8.17
N MET A 27 -11.49 -0.95 -7.73
CA MET A 27 -10.63 -2.13 -7.71
C MET A 27 -11.21 -3.23 -6.83
N VAL A 28 -11.58 -2.93 -5.58
CA VAL A 28 -12.12 -3.93 -4.65
C VAL A 28 -13.48 -4.45 -5.12
N HIS A 29 -14.37 -3.58 -5.57
CA HIS A 29 -15.68 -3.96 -6.10
C HIS A 29 -15.58 -4.84 -7.35
N SER A 30 -14.52 -4.73 -8.14
CA SER A 30 -14.31 -5.62 -9.30
C SER A 30 -14.10 -7.09 -8.92
N TYR A 31 -13.83 -7.36 -7.63
CA TYR A 31 -13.73 -8.70 -7.03
C TYR A 31 -14.98 -9.10 -6.22
N ASP A 32 -16.10 -8.38 -6.40
CA ASP A 32 -17.35 -8.63 -5.67
C ASP A 32 -17.18 -8.57 -4.14
N MET A 33 -16.28 -7.70 -3.67
CA MET A 33 -15.98 -7.51 -2.25
C MET A 33 -16.57 -6.20 -1.73
N GLU A 34 -17.13 -6.26 -0.51
CA GLU A 34 -17.58 -5.07 0.21
C GLU A 34 -16.42 -4.25 0.77
N VAL A 35 -16.59 -2.94 0.83
CA VAL A 35 -15.59 -1.98 1.30
C VAL A 35 -16.11 -1.15 2.46
N ILE A 36 -15.26 -0.95 3.46
CA ILE A 36 -15.47 0.05 4.51
C ILE A 36 -14.31 1.05 4.53
N GLY A 37 -14.62 2.35 4.49
CA GLY A 37 -13.64 3.41 4.72
C GLY A 37 -13.33 3.56 6.21
N ILE A 38 -12.05 3.51 6.58
CA ILE A 38 -11.59 3.68 7.95
C ILE A 38 -11.02 5.10 8.10
N ILE A 39 -11.65 5.90 8.97
CA ILE A 39 -11.18 7.25 9.31
C ILE A 39 -10.41 7.16 10.63
N PRO A 40 -9.10 7.50 10.67
CA PRO A 40 -8.27 7.37 11.85
C PRO A 40 -8.55 8.48 12.89
N ASN A 41 -9.64 8.34 13.62
CA ASN A 41 -10.09 9.33 14.62
C ASN A 41 -10.04 8.85 16.08
N SER A 42 -9.89 7.55 16.33
CA SER A 42 -9.83 6.96 17.67
C SER A 42 -9.33 5.53 17.60
N ILE A 43 -8.15 5.27 18.13
CA ILE A 43 -7.49 3.97 18.03
C ILE A 43 -8.34 2.80 18.52
N LYS A 44 -9.10 2.96 19.61
CA LYS A 44 -9.96 1.90 20.15
C LYS A 44 -11.06 1.51 19.16
N LYS A 45 -11.76 2.49 18.59
CA LYS A 45 -12.84 2.26 17.62
C LYS A 45 -12.30 1.74 16.29
N ILE A 46 -11.09 2.16 15.89
CA ILE A 46 -10.43 1.70 14.68
C ILE A 46 -10.14 0.20 14.78
N LYS A 47 -9.64 -0.29 15.92
CA LYS A 47 -9.40 -1.73 16.14
C LYS A 47 -10.67 -2.54 15.99
N ASP A 48 -11.77 -2.09 16.58
CA ASP A 48 -13.08 -2.74 16.44
C ASP A 48 -13.51 -2.85 14.95
N ILE A 49 -13.24 -1.80 14.16
CA ILE A 49 -13.54 -1.79 12.71
C ILE A 49 -12.59 -2.72 11.94
N ILE A 50 -11.30 -2.69 12.26
CA ILE A 50 -10.30 -3.57 11.63
C ILE A 50 -10.64 -5.05 11.85
N ASP A 51 -11.11 -5.41 13.05
CA ASP A 51 -11.48 -6.78 13.39
C ASP A 51 -12.70 -7.30 12.62
N MET A 52 -13.52 -6.39 12.08
CA MET A 52 -14.64 -6.72 11.17
C MET A 52 -14.18 -6.98 9.74
N CYS A 53 -12.95 -6.59 9.38
CA CYS A 53 -12.43 -6.70 8.02
C CYS A 53 -11.68 -8.02 7.81
N ASP A 54 -11.76 -8.57 6.59
CA ASP A 54 -10.98 -9.73 6.17
C ASP A 54 -9.54 -9.36 5.80
N GLY A 55 -9.32 -8.09 5.44
CA GLY A 55 -8.03 -7.52 5.13
C GLY A 55 -8.10 -5.99 5.03
N ILE A 56 -6.93 -5.36 5.05
CA ILE A 56 -6.79 -3.90 5.09
C ILE A 56 -5.93 -3.41 3.93
N ILE A 57 -6.34 -2.30 3.32
CA ILE A 57 -5.53 -1.53 2.39
C ILE A 57 -5.11 -0.22 3.08
N LEU A 58 -3.81 -0.02 3.22
CA LEU A 58 -3.22 1.26 3.60
C LEU A 58 -3.04 2.07 2.32
N SER A 59 -3.88 3.06 2.10
CA SER A 59 -3.89 3.82 0.85
C SER A 59 -2.68 4.75 0.70
N GLY A 60 -2.42 5.21 -0.51
CA GLY A 60 -1.52 6.32 -0.77
C GLY A 60 -2.07 7.65 -0.26
N GLY A 61 -1.21 8.64 -0.10
CA GLY A 61 -1.56 9.99 0.38
C GLY A 61 -0.34 10.86 0.58
N SER A 62 -0.54 12.04 1.17
CA SER A 62 0.53 13.01 1.39
C SER A 62 0.77 13.34 2.87
N ASN A 63 -0.17 13.01 3.75
CA ASN A 63 -0.08 13.36 5.16
C ASN A 63 -0.41 12.16 6.05
N GLU A 64 0.44 11.94 7.06
CA GLU A 64 0.26 10.91 8.07
C GLU A 64 -0.77 11.34 9.12
N SER A 65 -1.50 10.37 9.66
CA SER A 65 -2.30 10.54 10.85
C SER A 65 -1.48 10.14 12.10
N SER A 66 -1.76 10.75 13.23
CA SER A 66 -1.14 10.38 14.51
C SER A 66 -1.40 8.94 14.95
N TYR A 67 -2.36 8.25 14.33
CA TYR A 67 -2.76 6.88 14.66
C TYR A 67 -2.19 5.82 13.72
N ASP A 68 -1.57 6.21 12.59
CA ASP A 68 -1.19 5.28 11.54
C ASP A 68 -0.21 4.20 12.04
N ASN A 69 0.80 4.57 12.82
CA ASN A 69 1.74 3.61 13.40
C ASN A 69 1.08 2.58 14.32
N GLU A 70 0.11 3.00 15.15
CA GLU A 70 -0.62 2.08 16.04
C GLU A 70 -1.56 1.16 15.26
N ILE A 71 -2.15 1.65 14.18
CA ILE A 71 -3.01 0.89 13.28
C ILE A 71 -2.19 -0.19 12.57
N ILE A 72 -1.07 0.19 11.96
CA ILE A 72 -0.18 -0.74 11.24
C ILE A 72 0.36 -1.81 12.19
N LYS A 73 0.81 -1.40 13.38
CA LYS A 73 1.27 -2.34 14.40
C LYS A 73 0.18 -3.32 14.81
N TYR A 74 -1.05 -2.85 15.01
CA TYR A 74 -2.18 -3.72 15.36
C TYR A 74 -2.47 -4.74 14.25
N ILE A 75 -2.51 -4.31 13.00
CA ILE A 75 -2.70 -5.16 11.81
C ILE A 75 -1.61 -6.24 11.76
N TYR A 76 -0.37 -5.84 11.93
CA TYR A 76 0.79 -6.73 11.92
C TYR A 76 0.76 -7.76 13.05
N ASP A 77 0.55 -7.32 14.30
CA ASP A 77 0.56 -8.19 15.48
C ASP A 77 -0.56 -9.23 15.42
N ASN A 78 -1.71 -8.89 14.82
CA ASN A 78 -2.87 -9.79 14.67
C ASN A 78 -2.86 -10.59 13.35
N ASN A 79 -1.78 -10.49 12.55
CA ASN A 79 -1.61 -11.21 11.28
C ASN A 79 -2.79 -10.99 10.30
N ILE A 80 -3.31 -9.76 10.26
CA ILE A 80 -4.39 -9.37 9.36
C ILE A 80 -3.79 -9.10 7.98
N PRO A 81 -4.33 -9.68 6.88
CA PRO A 81 -3.86 -9.39 5.53
C PRO A 81 -3.83 -7.89 5.24
N CYS A 82 -2.66 -7.38 4.82
CA CYS A 82 -2.45 -5.95 4.63
C CYS A 82 -1.69 -5.66 3.32
N LEU A 83 -2.25 -4.76 2.51
CA LEU A 83 -1.63 -4.20 1.32
C LEU A 83 -1.34 -2.72 1.54
N GLY A 84 -0.06 -2.34 1.61
CA GLY A 84 0.37 -0.94 1.66
C GLY A 84 0.65 -0.40 0.25
N ILE A 85 0.06 0.73 -0.10
CA ILE A 85 0.20 1.38 -1.41
C ILE A 85 0.86 2.74 -1.23
N CYS A 86 1.96 3.00 -1.93
CA CYS A 86 2.71 4.27 -1.94
C CYS A 86 3.06 4.70 -0.50
N MET A 87 2.41 5.72 0.04
CA MET A 87 2.57 6.14 1.44
C MET A 87 2.30 5.00 2.43
N GLY A 88 1.31 4.14 2.17
CA GLY A 88 1.04 2.98 3.02
C GLY A 88 2.22 2.01 3.11
N MET A 89 2.94 1.76 2.01
CA MET A 89 4.20 1.02 2.03
C MET A 89 5.28 1.77 2.82
N GLN A 90 5.41 3.07 2.62
CA GLN A 90 6.42 3.87 3.33
C GLN A 90 6.22 3.80 4.84
N GLU A 91 4.99 3.94 5.32
CA GLU A 91 4.65 3.82 6.74
C GLU A 91 4.93 2.41 7.30
N MET A 92 4.58 1.35 6.55
CA MET A 92 4.98 -0.01 6.91
C MET A 92 6.48 -0.12 7.11
N CYS A 93 7.26 0.40 6.17
CA CYS A 93 8.72 0.39 6.26
C CYS A 93 9.24 1.22 7.43
N MET A 94 8.70 2.44 7.64
CA MET A 94 9.13 3.33 8.72
C MET A 94 8.92 2.70 10.10
N LEU A 95 7.83 1.97 10.30
CA LEU A 95 7.57 1.25 11.55
C LEU A 95 8.59 0.13 11.81
N TYR A 96 9.19 -0.44 10.76
CA TYR A 96 10.17 -1.53 10.83
C TYR A 96 11.56 -1.06 10.36
N GLY A 97 12.13 -0.08 11.07
CA GLY A 97 13.50 0.40 10.89
C GLY A 97 13.74 1.18 9.59
N GLY A 98 12.66 1.69 8.99
CA GLY A 98 12.70 2.42 7.73
C GLY A 98 13.45 3.74 7.82
N VAL A 99 14.11 4.09 6.72
CA VAL A 99 14.69 5.42 6.47
C VAL A 99 14.17 5.89 5.13
N MET A 100 13.52 7.04 5.13
CA MET A 100 12.99 7.69 3.93
C MET A 100 13.88 8.83 3.47
N LYS A 101 13.93 9.08 2.18
CA LYS A 101 14.68 10.18 1.56
C LYS A 101 13.88 10.73 0.38
N ASP A 102 13.96 12.05 0.19
CA ASP A 102 13.45 12.69 -1.03
C ASP A 102 14.30 12.28 -2.22
N ILE A 103 13.62 11.97 -3.30
CA ILE A 103 14.21 11.52 -4.57
C ILE A 103 13.66 12.37 -5.72
N ASN A 104 14.37 12.35 -6.85
CA ASN A 104 13.94 13.01 -8.06
C ASN A 104 13.59 11.98 -9.14
N ASN A 105 12.80 12.38 -10.12
CA ASN A 105 12.47 11.61 -11.33
C ASN A 105 11.60 10.36 -11.12
N HIS A 106 10.91 10.25 -9.97
CA HIS A 106 9.94 9.18 -9.71
C HIS A 106 8.48 9.65 -9.75
N HIS A 107 8.24 10.93 -10.05
CA HIS A 107 6.88 11.42 -10.29
C HIS A 107 6.62 11.48 -11.80
N SER A 108 5.62 10.74 -12.26
CA SER A 108 5.29 10.65 -13.69
C SER A 108 3.80 10.42 -13.91
N ASP A 109 3.22 11.10 -14.89
CA ASP A 109 1.84 10.87 -15.32
C ASP A 109 1.71 9.71 -16.31
N LEU A 110 2.82 9.05 -16.67
CA LEU A 110 2.80 7.90 -17.56
C LEU A 110 2.10 6.71 -16.90
N LYS A 111 1.34 5.97 -17.71
CA LYS A 111 0.72 4.72 -17.29
C LYS A 111 1.76 3.70 -16.79
N TYR A 112 2.90 3.62 -17.46
CA TYR A 112 4.06 2.84 -17.06
C TYR A 112 5.25 3.79 -17.01
N ALA A 113 5.74 4.07 -15.83
CA ALA A 113 6.84 5.01 -15.60
C ALA A 113 8.20 4.32 -15.68
N HIS A 114 8.34 3.16 -15.04
CA HIS A 114 9.60 2.41 -15.00
C HIS A 114 9.38 0.90 -14.79
N GLU A 115 10.46 0.16 -14.82
CA GLU A 115 10.52 -1.26 -14.53
C GLU A 115 10.97 -1.50 -13.09
N VAL A 116 10.37 -2.51 -12.47
CA VAL A 116 10.76 -3.02 -11.15
C VAL A 116 11.24 -4.46 -11.32
N VAL A 117 12.45 -4.72 -10.87
CA VAL A 117 13.04 -6.05 -10.81
C VAL A 117 12.67 -6.67 -9.46
N THR A 118 11.85 -7.72 -9.49
CA THR A 118 11.51 -8.47 -8.28
C THR A 118 12.42 -9.68 -8.11
N LYS A 119 12.74 -9.99 -6.86
CA LYS A 119 13.57 -11.13 -6.49
C LYS A 119 13.02 -11.80 -5.24
N ASP A 120 12.84 -13.12 -5.33
CA ASP A 120 12.32 -13.97 -4.24
C ASP A 120 10.98 -13.49 -3.65
N SER A 121 10.18 -12.75 -4.43
CA SER A 121 8.87 -12.25 -4.02
C SER A 121 7.85 -13.38 -3.92
N MET A 122 7.01 -13.37 -2.87
CA MET A 122 5.87 -14.28 -2.73
C MET A 122 4.80 -14.04 -3.81
N ILE A 123 4.75 -12.82 -4.34
CA ILE A 123 3.78 -12.41 -5.35
C ILE A 123 4.27 -12.73 -6.76
N TYR A 124 5.50 -12.31 -7.07
CA TYR A 124 6.02 -12.31 -8.43
C TYR A 124 7.17 -13.29 -8.66
N GLY A 125 7.78 -13.84 -7.60
CA GLY A 125 9.04 -14.59 -7.73
C GLY A 125 10.16 -13.70 -8.27
N ASN A 126 10.86 -14.18 -9.31
CA ASN A 126 11.93 -13.46 -9.97
C ASN A 126 11.42 -12.97 -11.35
N ARG A 127 11.01 -11.71 -11.45
CA ARG A 127 10.43 -11.09 -12.67
C ARG A 127 10.84 -9.64 -12.82
N ILE A 128 10.60 -9.13 -14.02
CA ILE A 128 10.57 -7.69 -14.30
C ILE A 128 9.11 -7.33 -14.59
N ILE A 129 8.60 -6.34 -13.87
CA ILE A 129 7.24 -5.81 -14.02
C ILE A 129 7.30 -4.33 -14.37
N LYS A 130 6.25 -3.80 -15.02
CA LYS A 130 6.13 -2.38 -15.37
C LYS A 130 5.08 -1.71 -14.51
N VAL A 131 5.45 -0.60 -13.88
CA VAL A 131 4.62 0.10 -12.91
C VAL A 131 4.47 1.59 -13.24
N ASN A 132 3.42 2.22 -12.69
CA ASN A 132 3.33 3.68 -12.63
C ASN A 132 4.16 4.22 -11.47
N SER A 133 4.33 5.55 -11.38
CA SER A 133 5.10 6.16 -10.31
C SER A 133 4.58 7.57 -10.03
N ARG A 134 4.28 7.87 -8.76
CA ARG A 134 3.73 9.16 -8.33
C ARG A 134 4.25 9.55 -6.94
N HIS A 135 5.55 9.44 -6.74
CA HIS A 135 6.16 9.74 -5.45
C HIS A 135 7.44 10.54 -5.60
N ASP A 136 7.69 11.43 -4.66
CA ASP A 136 8.87 12.30 -4.58
C ASP A 136 9.78 11.91 -3.40
N SER A 137 9.38 10.89 -2.63
CA SER A 137 10.15 10.32 -1.54
C SER A 137 10.17 8.80 -1.65
N ALA A 138 11.24 8.16 -1.19
CA ALA A 138 11.40 6.71 -1.22
C ALA A 138 12.05 6.18 0.05
N ILE A 139 11.75 4.95 0.37
CA ILE A 139 12.45 4.17 1.38
C ILE A 139 13.81 3.75 0.83
N ILE A 140 14.87 4.03 1.58
CA ILE A 140 16.25 3.65 1.24
C ILE A 140 16.78 2.50 2.11
N LYS A 141 16.10 2.21 3.23
CA LYS A 141 16.40 1.13 4.17
C LYS A 141 15.12 0.71 4.89
N THR A 142 15.00 -0.57 5.21
CA THR A 142 13.96 -1.14 6.11
C THR A 142 14.41 -2.51 6.59
N ASP A 143 13.82 -3.00 7.68
CA ASP A 143 14.03 -4.35 8.20
C ASP A 143 13.05 -5.37 7.57
N LEU A 144 12.06 -4.91 6.79
CA LEU A 144 11.21 -5.79 5.98
C LEU A 144 12.00 -6.40 4.80
N ASP A 145 11.55 -7.53 4.28
CA ASP A 145 12.13 -8.18 3.09
C ASP A 145 11.98 -7.26 1.87
N ILE A 146 13.09 -6.74 1.35
CA ILE A 146 13.10 -5.95 0.11
C ILE A 146 13.08 -6.92 -1.06
N VAL A 147 11.96 -7.00 -1.75
CA VAL A 147 11.73 -7.97 -2.85
C VAL A 147 11.55 -7.32 -4.23
N GLY A 148 11.53 -5.99 -4.31
CA GLY A 148 11.45 -5.26 -5.58
C GLY A 148 12.21 -3.95 -5.56
N LYS A 149 12.98 -3.69 -6.64
CA LYS A 149 13.69 -2.42 -6.85
C LYS A 149 13.56 -1.96 -8.29
N SER A 150 13.49 -0.65 -8.48
CA SER A 150 13.69 -0.03 -9.79
C SER A 150 15.14 -0.17 -10.27
N LEU A 151 15.40 0.09 -11.54
CA LEU A 151 16.74 -0.06 -12.12
C LEU A 151 17.78 0.91 -11.51
N ASP A 152 17.35 2.05 -10.99
CA ASP A 152 18.19 3.02 -10.27
C ASP A 152 18.31 2.71 -8.76
N GLY A 153 17.72 1.58 -8.31
CA GLY A 153 17.92 1.03 -6.97
C GLY A 153 16.91 1.47 -5.92
N VAL A 154 15.91 2.26 -6.28
CA VAL A 154 14.82 2.64 -5.37
C VAL A 154 14.03 1.41 -4.93
N ILE A 155 13.72 1.32 -3.64
CA ILE A 155 12.91 0.24 -3.07
C ILE A 155 11.46 0.46 -3.49
N GLU A 156 10.94 -0.48 -4.27
CA GLU A 156 9.60 -0.42 -4.85
C GLU A 156 8.64 -1.44 -4.25
N MET A 157 9.16 -2.51 -3.64
CA MET A 157 8.32 -3.55 -3.05
C MET A 157 8.99 -4.18 -1.83
N VAL A 158 8.19 -4.35 -0.78
CA VAL A 158 8.57 -5.04 0.46
C VAL A 158 7.53 -6.09 0.83
N GLU A 159 7.98 -7.13 1.52
CA GLU A 159 7.14 -8.21 2.04
C GLU A 159 7.59 -8.61 3.45
N ASP A 160 6.69 -9.22 4.22
CA ASP A 160 7.07 -10.07 5.36
C ASP A 160 6.50 -11.48 5.13
N LYS A 161 7.39 -12.41 4.81
CA LYS A 161 7.05 -13.81 4.49
C LYS A 161 6.54 -14.62 5.68
N HIS A 162 6.69 -14.11 6.90
CA HIS A 162 6.18 -14.74 8.12
C HIS A 162 4.72 -14.36 8.41
N LYS A 163 4.17 -13.41 7.64
CA LYS A 163 2.78 -12.97 7.75
C LYS A 163 1.91 -13.61 6.66
N LYS A 164 0.62 -13.72 6.94
CA LYS A 164 -0.37 -14.24 5.98
C LYS A 164 -0.34 -13.47 4.66
N PHE A 165 -0.33 -12.13 4.76
CA PHE A 165 -0.09 -11.20 3.66
C PHE A 165 0.27 -9.83 4.27
N PHE A 166 1.53 -9.46 4.22
CA PHE A 166 1.99 -8.14 4.62
C PHE A 166 2.93 -7.63 3.53
N VAL A 167 2.35 -6.92 2.56
CA VAL A 167 2.99 -6.52 1.32
C VAL A 167 2.83 -5.02 1.13
N GLY A 168 3.93 -4.35 0.85
CA GLY A 168 3.95 -2.93 0.48
C GLY A 168 4.50 -2.73 -0.93
N VAL A 169 3.85 -1.85 -1.70
CA VAL A 169 4.27 -1.45 -3.04
C VAL A 169 4.32 0.07 -3.15
N GLN A 170 5.36 0.60 -3.79
CA GLN A 170 5.54 2.05 -3.93
C GLN A 170 4.67 2.65 -5.04
N TRP A 171 4.33 1.84 -6.05
CA TRP A 171 3.44 2.24 -7.15
C TRP A 171 1.97 2.15 -6.76
N HIS A 172 1.08 2.55 -7.70
CA HIS A 172 -0.38 2.59 -7.56
C HIS A 172 -1.05 1.49 -8.40
N PRO A 173 -1.18 0.24 -7.89
CA PRO A 173 -1.81 -0.87 -8.61
C PRO A 173 -3.29 -0.63 -8.89
N GLU A 174 -3.99 0.16 -8.05
CA GLU A 174 -5.40 0.52 -8.22
C GLU A 174 -5.67 1.34 -9.48
N ASN A 175 -4.64 1.94 -10.06
CA ASN A 175 -4.75 2.65 -11.34
C ASN A 175 -4.37 1.76 -12.54
N LEU A 176 -3.90 0.53 -12.30
CA LEU A 176 -3.41 -0.38 -13.33
C LEU A 176 -4.19 -1.70 -13.42
N TYR A 177 -5.00 -2.07 -12.42
CA TYR A 177 -5.58 -3.42 -12.30
C TYR A 177 -6.42 -3.84 -13.51
N MET A 178 -7.07 -2.88 -14.21
CA MET A 178 -7.87 -3.16 -15.42
C MET A 178 -7.04 -3.43 -16.67
N VAL A 179 -5.75 -3.08 -16.66
CA VAL A 179 -4.95 -3.00 -17.89
C VAL A 179 -3.57 -3.64 -17.77
N SER A 180 -3.17 -4.02 -16.55
CA SER A 180 -1.88 -4.66 -16.26
C SER A 180 -2.10 -6.03 -15.63
N SER A 181 -1.60 -7.07 -16.27
CA SER A 181 -1.58 -8.43 -15.69
C SER A 181 -0.78 -8.50 -14.39
N ASP A 182 0.28 -7.69 -14.28
CA ASP A 182 1.11 -7.68 -13.07
C ASP A 182 0.38 -7.02 -11.89
N ALA A 183 -0.31 -5.91 -12.13
CA ALA A 183 -1.18 -5.31 -11.10
C ALA A 183 -2.28 -6.29 -10.66
N LYS A 184 -2.90 -6.99 -11.64
CA LYS A 184 -3.92 -8.00 -11.35
C LYS A 184 -3.37 -9.14 -10.48
N VAL A 185 -2.19 -9.67 -10.77
CA VAL A 185 -1.54 -10.73 -9.96
C VAL A 185 -1.40 -10.30 -8.49
N LEU A 186 -0.96 -9.07 -8.22
CA LEU A 186 -0.85 -8.56 -6.86
C LEU A 186 -2.20 -8.57 -6.14
N ILE A 187 -3.23 -8.03 -6.80
CA ILE A 187 -4.57 -7.95 -6.20
C ILE A 187 -5.19 -9.33 -6.04
N ASP A 188 -5.07 -10.23 -7.03
CA ASP A 188 -5.52 -11.62 -6.94
C ASP A 188 -4.90 -12.34 -5.72
N LYS A 189 -3.61 -12.12 -5.46
CA LYS A 189 -2.92 -12.68 -4.29
C LYS A 189 -3.41 -12.09 -2.97
N PHE A 190 -3.63 -10.76 -2.93
CA PHE A 190 -4.21 -10.11 -1.76
C PHE A 190 -5.61 -10.65 -1.46
N ILE A 191 -6.50 -10.69 -2.45
CA ILE A 191 -7.87 -11.22 -2.30
C ILE A 191 -7.85 -12.69 -1.85
N SER A 192 -6.96 -13.50 -2.44
CA SER A 192 -6.82 -14.93 -2.07
C SER A 192 -6.27 -15.13 -0.66
N SER A 193 -5.68 -14.13 -0.06
CA SER A 193 -5.16 -14.16 1.32
C SER A 193 -6.20 -13.77 2.37
N LEU A 194 -7.37 -13.29 1.99
CA LEU A 194 -8.42 -12.88 2.93
C LEU A 194 -9.00 -14.09 3.70
N LYS A 195 -9.73 -13.82 4.76
CA LYS A 195 -10.34 -14.85 5.63
C LYS A 195 -11.46 -15.61 4.91
#